data_c34b5b9a47e31adf42821d077209c1f2
#
_entry.id   c34b5b9a47e31adf42821d077209c1f2
#
_cell.length_a   1.000
_cell.length_b   1.000
_cell.length_c   1.000
_cell.angle_alpha   90.00
_cell.angle_beta   90.00
_cell.angle_gamma   90.00
#
_symmetry.space_group_name_H-M   'P 1'
#
loop_
_entity.id
_entity.type
_entity.pdbx_description
1 polymer ?
#
loop_
_entity_poly.entity_id
_entity_poly.type
_entity_poly.pdbx_seq_one_letter_code
_entity_poly.pdbx_strand_id
1 'polypeptide(L)'
;FTLMHCMIRSKLEGICIVLSSTMIGLLFEYVGTQIWESHCHATSEVMLLPCMSLNSILFYPPWLYTCYFVGWKVPMSSRVARYLLLAFLHPLYSVAYMITGSTCGWFQWSDSRYLSNRFVGVPIMTLMSHFFIGIAFSFSRVTAREVVENYKAGLSLGSRIHQLPTVVQLAGEVLASSLSTAVLTPIVALLCLV
;
A
#
# COMPACT_ATOMS: atom_id res chain seq x y z
N PHE A 1 14.99 9.86 -0.10
CA PHE A 1 14.77 10.02 -1.55
C PHE A 1 13.27 10.13 -1.89
N THR A 2 12.45 9.16 -1.51
CA THR A 2 11.01 9.12 -1.83
C THR A 2 10.26 10.36 -1.37
N LEU A 3 10.41 10.75 -0.10
CA LEU A 3 9.75 11.94 0.44
C LEU A 3 10.20 13.21 -0.29
N MET A 4 11.49 13.36 -0.55
CA MET A 4 12.04 14.51 -1.26
C MET A 4 11.53 14.59 -2.70
N HIS A 5 11.47 13.45 -3.41
CA HIS A 5 10.93 13.38 -4.76
C HIS A 5 9.43 13.72 -4.80
N CYS A 6 8.65 13.25 -3.83
CA CYS A 6 7.24 13.61 -3.65
C CYS A 6 7.06 15.12 -3.48
N MET A 7 7.88 15.75 -2.63
CA MET A 7 7.78 17.18 -2.34
C MET A 7 8.15 18.06 -3.54
N ILE A 8 9.05 17.61 -4.40
CA ILE A 8 9.46 18.36 -5.60
C ILE A 8 8.38 18.32 -6.68
N ARG A 9 7.71 17.18 -6.88
CA ARG A 9 6.78 17.00 -8.02
C ARG A 9 5.35 17.46 -7.76
N SER A 10 4.80 17.06 -6.64
CA SER A 10 3.44 17.44 -6.23
C SER A 10 3.35 17.27 -4.72
N LYS A 11 3.53 18.37 -4.00
CA LYS A 11 3.57 18.34 -2.53
C LYS A 11 2.35 17.61 -1.95
N LEU A 12 1.16 17.90 -2.44
CA LEU A 12 -0.07 17.33 -1.91
C LEU A 12 -0.20 15.84 -2.25
N GLU A 13 -0.05 15.47 -3.51
CA GLU A 13 -0.16 14.07 -3.95
C GLU A 13 0.90 13.19 -3.29
N GLY A 14 2.15 13.67 -3.23
CA GLY A 14 3.23 12.96 -2.55
C GLY A 14 2.95 12.74 -1.06
N ILE A 15 2.46 13.74 -0.36
CA ILE A 15 2.08 13.64 1.05
C ILE A 15 0.93 12.63 1.22
N CYS A 16 -0.11 12.71 0.38
CA CYS A 16 -1.21 11.75 0.40
C CYS A 16 -0.71 10.30 0.25
N ILE A 17 0.18 10.05 -0.71
CA ILE A 17 0.71 8.71 -0.95
C ILE A 17 1.52 8.24 0.26
N VAL A 18 2.40 9.05 0.80
CA VAL A 18 3.23 8.69 1.96
C VAL A 18 2.36 8.39 3.19
N LEU A 19 1.40 9.25 3.50
CA LEU A 19 0.53 9.06 4.66
C LEU A 19 -0.37 7.83 4.49
N SER A 20 -1.02 7.65 3.34
CA SER A 20 -1.86 6.48 3.08
C SER A 20 -1.04 5.18 3.08
N SER A 21 0.16 5.20 2.51
CA SER A 21 1.05 4.04 2.52
C SER A 21 1.52 3.66 3.94
N THR A 22 1.80 4.66 4.78
CA THR A 22 2.17 4.43 6.19
C THR A 22 0.99 3.82 6.96
N MET A 23 -0.23 4.34 6.77
CA MET A 23 -1.43 3.79 7.39
C MET A 23 -1.72 2.36 6.93
N ILE A 24 -1.54 2.07 5.63
CA ILE A 24 -1.65 0.72 5.09
C ILE A 24 -0.60 -0.18 5.72
N GLY A 25 0.65 0.27 5.79
CA GLY A 25 1.74 -0.47 6.44
C GLY A 25 1.42 -0.82 7.88
N LEU A 26 0.94 0.14 8.68
CA LEU A 26 0.52 -0.08 10.06
C LEU A 26 -0.58 -1.16 10.16
N LEU A 27 -1.61 -1.06 9.32
CA LEU A 27 -2.74 -2.00 9.34
C LEU A 27 -2.31 -3.41 8.91
N PHE A 28 -1.53 -3.53 7.83
CA PHE A 28 -1.09 -4.84 7.32
C PHE A 28 -0.09 -5.51 8.24
N GLU A 29 0.86 -4.78 8.79
CA GLU A 29 1.81 -5.31 9.77
C GLU A 29 1.09 -5.72 11.06
N TYR A 30 0.13 -4.93 11.54
CA TYR A 30 -0.67 -5.29 12.70
C TYR A 30 -1.47 -6.58 12.46
N VAL A 31 -2.18 -6.67 11.35
CA VAL A 31 -2.95 -7.89 11.00
C VAL A 31 -2.02 -9.07 10.79
N GLY A 32 -0.91 -8.89 10.07
CA GLY A 32 0.05 -9.93 9.78
C GLY A 32 0.75 -10.48 11.02
N THR A 33 1.16 -9.62 11.94
CA THR A 33 1.96 -10.03 13.11
C THR A 33 1.13 -10.34 14.35
N GLN A 34 0.01 -9.62 14.58
CA GLN A 34 -0.79 -9.75 15.80
C GLN A 34 -2.04 -10.62 15.65
N ILE A 35 -2.60 -10.74 14.44
CA ILE A 35 -3.85 -11.48 14.22
C ILE A 35 -3.57 -12.81 13.51
N TRP A 36 -2.81 -12.77 12.42
CA TRP A 36 -2.52 -13.98 11.63
C TRP A 36 -1.22 -14.67 12.03
N GLU A 37 -0.38 -14.00 12.82
CA GLU A 37 0.93 -14.50 13.25
C GLU A 37 1.75 -15.06 12.07
N SER A 38 1.67 -14.39 10.92
CA SER A 38 2.24 -14.86 9.67
C SER A 38 3.77 -14.77 9.64
N HIS A 39 4.31 -13.79 10.36
CA HIS A 39 5.74 -13.54 10.47
C HIS A 39 6.08 -12.78 11.75
N CYS A 40 7.35 -12.81 12.13
CA CYS A 40 7.87 -12.06 13.27
C CYS A 40 9.18 -11.38 12.88
N HIS A 41 9.28 -10.08 13.15
CA HIS A 41 10.52 -9.32 12.93
C HIS A 41 11.54 -9.57 14.02
N ALA A 42 12.83 -9.44 13.68
CA ALA A 42 13.93 -9.60 14.61
C ALA A 42 13.88 -8.56 15.72
N THR A 43 14.18 -8.96 16.94
CA THR A 43 14.19 -8.07 18.13
C THR A 43 15.29 -7.02 18.11
N SER A 44 16.24 -7.13 17.18
CA SER A 44 17.27 -6.11 16.93
C SER A 44 16.74 -4.84 16.26
N GLU A 45 15.52 -4.90 15.71
CA GLU A 45 14.85 -3.75 15.10
C GLU A 45 14.13 -2.91 16.16
N VAL A 46 13.75 -1.69 15.79
CA VAL A 46 12.87 -0.86 16.63
C VAL A 46 11.47 -1.43 16.58
N MET A 47 11.06 -2.06 17.67
CA MET A 47 9.77 -2.73 17.78
C MET A 47 8.70 -1.76 18.26
N LEU A 48 7.55 -1.73 17.57
CA LEU A 48 6.36 -0.99 18.00
C LEU A 48 5.42 -1.88 18.85
N LEU A 49 5.31 -3.14 18.46
CA LEU A 49 4.57 -4.19 19.15
C LEU A 49 5.39 -5.49 19.03
N PRO A 50 5.07 -6.54 19.81
CA PRO A 50 5.70 -7.84 19.60
C PRO A 50 5.63 -8.26 18.12
N CYS A 51 6.75 -8.68 17.56
CA CYS A 51 6.88 -9.08 16.16
C CYS A 51 6.62 -8.01 15.08
N MET A 52 6.27 -6.77 15.46
CA MET A 52 5.96 -5.68 14.54
C MET A 52 7.03 -4.59 14.60
N SER A 53 7.83 -4.44 13.55
CA SER A 53 8.93 -3.47 13.52
C SER A 53 8.54 -2.14 12.87
N LEU A 54 9.18 -1.06 13.31
CA LEU A 54 9.05 0.24 12.65
C LEU A 54 9.60 0.21 11.22
N ASN A 55 10.68 -0.55 10.99
CA ASN A 55 11.34 -0.63 9.69
C ASN A 55 10.41 -1.24 8.63
N SER A 56 9.62 -2.27 8.99
CA SER A 56 8.66 -2.86 8.07
C SER A 56 7.59 -1.84 7.65
N ILE A 57 7.08 -1.05 8.59
CA ILE A 57 6.10 -0.01 8.29
C ILE A 57 6.69 1.07 7.39
N LEU A 58 7.93 1.51 7.66
CA LEU A 58 8.63 2.51 6.85
C LEU A 58 9.02 2.01 5.45
N PHE A 59 8.95 0.69 5.21
CA PHE A 59 9.12 0.12 3.87
C PHE A 59 7.92 0.41 2.95
N TYR A 60 6.70 0.50 3.48
CA TYR A 60 5.48 0.68 2.66
C TYR A 60 5.47 1.98 1.84
N PRO A 61 5.81 3.16 2.36
CA PRO A 61 5.82 4.39 1.58
C PRO A 61 6.72 4.34 0.34
N PRO A 62 8.01 3.98 0.41
CA PRO A 62 8.85 3.88 -0.78
C PRO A 62 8.39 2.79 -1.74
N TRP A 63 7.91 1.66 -1.24
CA TRP A 63 7.41 0.57 -2.04
C TRP A 63 6.16 0.97 -2.84
N LEU A 64 5.08 1.38 -2.16
CA LEU A 64 3.81 1.73 -2.81
C LEU A 64 3.95 2.95 -3.71
N TYR A 65 4.73 3.95 -3.28
CA TYR A 65 5.01 5.13 -4.11
C TYR A 65 5.76 4.77 -5.40
N THR A 66 6.82 3.98 -5.29
CA THR A 66 7.65 3.62 -6.46
C THR A 66 6.84 2.82 -7.46
N CYS A 67 6.11 1.81 -7.02
CA CYS A 67 5.27 1.00 -7.91
C CYS A 67 4.18 1.84 -8.58
N TYR A 68 3.48 2.69 -7.82
CA TYR A 68 2.46 3.60 -8.33
C TYR A 68 3.06 4.56 -9.36
N PHE A 69 4.16 5.22 -9.02
CA PHE A 69 4.81 6.20 -9.89
C PHE A 69 5.32 5.57 -11.19
N VAL A 70 6.02 4.44 -11.11
CA VAL A 70 6.54 3.72 -12.28
C VAL A 70 5.40 3.24 -13.17
N GLY A 71 4.39 2.60 -12.60
CA GLY A 71 3.25 2.08 -13.35
C GLY A 71 2.44 3.16 -14.07
N TRP A 72 2.34 4.37 -13.50
CA TRP A 72 1.68 5.50 -14.15
C TRP A 72 2.52 6.15 -15.25
N LYS A 73 3.83 5.93 -15.26
CA LYS A 73 4.73 6.42 -16.32
C LYS A 73 4.73 5.55 -17.57
N VAL A 74 4.37 4.29 -17.45
CA VAL A 74 4.28 3.40 -18.61
C VAL A 74 3.07 3.82 -19.46
N PRO A 75 3.25 4.11 -20.75
CA PRO A 75 2.15 4.47 -21.64
C PRO A 75 1.26 3.25 -21.86
N MET A 76 0.01 3.33 -21.41
CA MET A 76 -0.99 2.27 -21.57
C MET A 76 -2.33 2.86 -21.96
N SER A 77 -2.95 2.30 -22.99
CA SER A 77 -4.26 2.73 -23.49
C SER A 77 -5.43 2.26 -22.59
N SER A 78 -5.28 1.12 -21.92
CA SER A 78 -6.31 0.51 -21.10
C SER A 78 -6.07 0.79 -19.60
N ARG A 79 -7.11 1.28 -18.90
CA ARG A 79 -7.08 1.41 -17.42
C ARG A 79 -6.91 0.04 -16.73
N VAL A 80 -7.58 -0.99 -17.23
CA VAL A 80 -7.49 -2.35 -16.68
C VAL A 80 -6.06 -2.88 -16.79
N ALA A 81 -5.44 -2.75 -17.97
CA ALA A 81 -4.06 -3.16 -18.18
C ALA A 81 -3.10 -2.42 -17.25
N ARG A 82 -3.36 -1.14 -16.97
CA ARG A 82 -2.56 -0.35 -16.00
C ARG A 82 -2.70 -0.86 -14.58
N TYR A 83 -3.91 -1.18 -14.13
CA TYR A 83 -4.12 -1.77 -12.80
C TYR A 83 -3.45 -3.15 -12.68
N LEU A 84 -3.51 -3.96 -13.71
CA LEU A 84 -2.80 -5.25 -13.75
C LEU A 84 -1.27 -5.06 -13.69
N LEU A 85 -0.73 -4.11 -14.47
CA LEU A 85 0.70 -3.77 -14.36
C LEU A 85 1.08 -3.37 -12.94
N LEU A 86 0.33 -2.46 -12.33
CA LEU A 86 0.55 -2.04 -10.96
C LEU A 86 0.46 -3.21 -9.98
N ALA A 87 -0.54 -4.09 -10.16
CA ALA A 87 -0.67 -5.30 -9.36
C ALA A 87 0.55 -6.21 -9.42
N PHE A 88 1.15 -6.39 -10.59
CA PHE A 88 2.35 -7.19 -10.75
C PHE A 88 3.63 -6.50 -10.26
N LEU A 89 3.73 -5.18 -10.39
CA LEU A 89 4.90 -4.44 -9.91
C LEU A 89 5.06 -4.54 -8.38
N HIS A 90 3.95 -4.63 -7.63
CA HIS A 90 4.01 -4.67 -6.18
C HIS A 90 4.70 -5.94 -5.63
N PRO A 91 4.28 -7.17 -5.97
CA PRO A 91 5.01 -8.36 -5.53
C PRO A 91 6.42 -8.44 -6.12
N LEU A 92 6.63 -7.97 -7.35
CA LEU A 92 7.96 -7.96 -7.98
C LEU A 92 8.94 -7.08 -7.19
N TYR A 93 8.52 -5.91 -6.74
CA TYR A 93 9.35 -5.04 -5.91
C TYR A 93 9.58 -5.63 -4.52
N SER A 94 8.53 -6.11 -3.88
CA SER A 94 8.60 -6.59 -2.50
C SER A 94 9.28 -7.96 -2.35
N VAL A 95 9.29 -8.79 -3.41
CA VAL A 95 9.91 -10.12 -3.34
C VAL A 95 11.41 -10.03 -3.02
N ALA A 96 12.11 -9.05 -3.59
CA ALA A 96 13.53 -8.83 -3.30
C ALA A 96 13.75 -8.50 -1.81
N TYR A 97 12.93 -7.61 -1.26
CA TYR A 97 12.96 -7.29 0.17
C TYR A 97 12.66 -8.51 1.04
N MET A 98 11.64 -9.30 0.68
CA MET A 98 11.23 -10.48 1.44
C MET A 98 12.27 -11.60 1.43
N ILE A 99 12.89 -11.87 0.26
CA ILE A 99 13.97 -12.85 0.16
C ILE A 99 15.18 -12.40 0.99
N THR A 100 15.62 -11.15 0.81
CA THR A 100 16.76 -10.60 1.55
C THR A 100 16.48 -10.61 3.05
N GLY A 101 15.33 -10.12 3.47
CA GLY A 101 14.96 -10.00 4.88
C GLY A 101 14.91 -11.34 5.59
N SER A 102 14.29 -12.36 4.97
CA SER A 102 14.25 -13.71 5.54
C SER A 102 15.62 -14.39 5.56
N THR A 103 16.45 -14.17 4.51
CA THR A 103 17.80 -14.74 4.44
C THR A 103 18.74 -14.08 5.44
N CYS A 104 18.64 -12.75 5.64
CA CYS A 104 19.44 -12.01 6.60
C CYS A 104 18.89 -12.09 8.03
N GLY A 105 17.78 -12.77 8.26
CA GLY A 105 17.18 -12.89 9.59
C GLY A 105 16.50 -11.63 10.10
N TRP A 106 16.12 -10.69 9.23
CA TRP A 106 15.36 -9.50 9.63
C TRP A 106 13.96 -9.87 10.12
N PHE A 107 13.39 -10.92 9.55
CA PHE A 107 12.14 -11.53 9.99
C PHE A 107 12.09 -13.02 9.65
N GLN A 108 11.21 -13.74 10.33
CA GLN A 108 10.96 -15.15 10.12
C GLN A 108 9.48 -15.39 9.78
N TRP A 109 9.24 -16.24 8.79
CA TRP A 109 7.89 -16.70 8.46
C TRP A 109 7.44 -17.75 9.46
N SER A 110 6.18 -17.72 9.87
CA SER A 110 5.63 -18.79 10.70
C SER A 110 5.49 -20.10 9.90
N ASP A 111 5.46 -21.21 10.63
CA ASP A 111 5.28 -22.54 10.04
C ASP A 111 3.80 -22.93 9.88
N SER A 112 2.92 -21.96 9.80
CA SER A 112 1.49 -22.20 9.61
C SER A 112 1.22 -22.91 8.28
N ARG A 113 0.18 -23.76 8.24
CA ARG A 113 -0.21 -24.52 7.04
C ARG A 113 -0.45 -23.61 5.83
N TYR A 114 -0.97 -22.40 6.04
CA TYR A 114 -1.26 -21.44 4.98
C TYR A 114 -0.01 -20.83 4.34
N LEU A 115 1.13 -20.89 5.02
CA LEU A 115 2.41 -20.35 4.58
C LEU A 115 3.40 -21.43 4.12
N SER A 116 2.96 -22.69 4.08
CA SER A 116 3.82 -23.83 3.69
C SER A 116 4.25 -23.78 2.22
N ASN A 117 3.37 -23.31 1.33
CA ASN A 117 3.69 -23.16 -0.08
C ASN A 117 4.55 -21.91 -0.28
N ARG A 118 5.82 -22.11 -0.66
CA ARG A 118 6.79 -21.03 -0.80
C ARG A 118 7.37 -20.96 -2.21
N PHE A 119 7.57 -19.75 -2.69
CA PHE A 119 8.34 -19.45 -3.90
C PHE A 119 9.63 -18.73 -3.48
N VAL A 120 10.79 -19.36 -3.73
CA VAL A 120 12.11 -18.83 -3.32
C VAL A 120 12.13 -18.42 -1.83
N GLY A 121 11.58 -19.28 -0.95
CA GLY A 121 11.51 -19.03 0.50
C GLY A 121 10.41 -18.08 0.96
N VAL A 122 9.73 -17.38 0.05
CA VAL A 122 8.62 -16.46 0.37
C VAL A 122 7.29 -17.19 0.24
N PRO A 123 6.39 -17.11 1.24
CA PRO A 123 5.05 -17.70 1.13
C PRO A 123 4.28 -17.12 -0.07
N ILE A 124 3.69 -18.00 -0.88
CA ILE A 124 2.90 -17.58 -2.05
C ILE A 124 1.72 -16.70 -1.63
N MET A 125 1.09 -16.99 -0.50
CA MET A 125 0.01 -16.18 0.04
C MET A 125 0.45 -14.71 0.31
N THR A 126 1.69 -14.50 0.75
CA THR A 126 2.23 -13.15 0.93
C THR A 126 2.42 -12.45 -0.42
N LEU A 127 2.92 -13.14 -1.43
CA LEU A 127 3.04 -12.56 -2.78
C LEU A 127 1.67 -12.20 -3.36
N MET A 128 0.67 -13.05 -3.16
CA MET A 128 -0.72 -12.78 -3.57
C MET A 128 -1.31 -11.58 -2.81
N SER A 129 -1.06 -11.46 -1.51
CA SER A 129 -1.52 -10.31 -0.74
C SER A 129 -0.91 -9.00 -1.27
N HIS A 130 0.37 -8.98 -1.63
CA HIS A 130 1.02 -7.82 -2.24
C HIS A 130 0.46 -7.48 -3.63
N PHE A 131 0.10 -8.49 -4.42
CA PHE A 131 -0.59 -8.30 -5.69
C PHE A 131 -1.93 -7.57 -5.48
N PHE A 132 -2.73 -8.01 -4.50
CA PHE A 132 -4.01 -7.39 -4.20
C PHE A 132 -3.90 -6.01 -3.54
N ILE A 133 -2.89 -5.80 -2.69
CA ILE A 133 -2.55 -4.46 -2.18
C ILE A 133 -2.28 -3.51 -3.35
N GLY A 134 -1.55 -3.96 -4.36
CA GLY A 134 -1.24 -3.17 -5.55
C GLY A 134 -2.48 -2.72 -6.31
N ILE A 135 -3.44 -3.61 -6.54
CA ILE A 135 -4.72 -3.27 -7.17
C ILE A 135 -5.51 -2.32 -6.29
N ALA A 136 -5.73 -2.71 -5.03
CA ALA A 136 -6.59 -1.98 -4.10
C ALA A 136 -6.05 -0.56 -3.84
N PHE A 137 -4.75 -0.41 -3.62
CA PHE A 137 -4.10 0.88 -3.42
C PHE A 137 -4.26 1.78 -4.66
N SER A 138 -3.94 1.24 -5.83
CA SER A 138 -3.99 2.01 -7.08
C SER A 138 -5.42 2.43 -7.43
N PHE A 139 -6.39 1.52 -7.29
CA PHE A 139 -7.80 1.81 -7.49
C PHE A 139 -8.32 2.85 -6.51
N SER A 140 -8.03 2.68 -5.22
CA SER A 140 -8.44 3.60 -4.16
C SER A 140 -7.88 5.01 -4.36
N ARG A 141 -6.61 5.12 -4.78
CA ARG A 141 -5.98 6.42 -5.06
C ARG A 141 -6.67 7.15 -6.22
N VAL A 142 -6.94 6.44 -7.32
CA VAL A 142 -7.60 7.05 -8.48
C VAL A 142 -9.02 7.46 -8.12
N THR A 143 -9.79 6.59 -7.46
CA THR A 143 -11.16 6.87 -7.06
C THR A 143 -11.24 8.03 -6.06
N ALA A 144 -10.38 8.04 -5.04
CA ALA A 144 -10.34 9.13 -4.07
C ALA A 144 -10.07 10.49 -4.74
N ARG A 145 -9.15 10.51 -5.70
CA ARG A 145 -8.85 11.71 -6.48
C ARG A 145 -10.05 12.16 -7.33
N GLU A 146 -10.68 11.24 -8.06
CA GLU A 146 -11.86 11.54 -8.88
C GLU A 146 -13.03 12.08 -8.03
N VAL A 147 -13.27 11.49 -6.84
CA VAL A 147 -14.30 11.98 -5.91
C VAL A 147 -14.01 13.40 -5.44
N VAL A 148 -12.77 13.70 -5.06
CA VAL A 148 -12.38 15.03 -4.61
C VAL A 148 -12.46 16.06 -5.74
N GLU A 149 -12.04 15.70 -6.96
CA GLU A 149 -12.13 16.59 -8.13
C GLU A 149 -13.60 16.88 -8.49
N ASN A 150 -14.47 15.86 -8.48
CA ASN A 150 -15.91 16.03 -8.74
C ASN A 150 -16.61 16.87 -7.66
N TYR A 151 -16.23 16.67 -6.39
CA TYR A 151 -16.77 17.47 -5.29
C TYR A 151 -16.40 18.95 -5.43
N LYS A 152 -15.15 19.24 -5.79
CA LYS A 152 -14.70 20.61 -6.07
C LYS A 152 -15.46 21.24 -7.25
N ALA A 153 -15.66 20.49 -8.33
CA ALA A 153 -16.41 20.96 -9.49
C ALA A 153 -17.88 21.29 -9.14
N GLY A 154 -18.54 20.44 -8.34
CA GLY A 154 -19.88 20.68 -7.83
C GLY A 154 -20.01 21.92 -6.94
N LEU A 155 -18.99 22.19 -6.11
CA LEU A 155 -18.95 23.38 -5.26
C LEU A 155 -18.70 24.67 -6.07
N SER A 156 -17.99 24.61 -7.20
CA SER A 156 -17.72 25.76 -8.05
C SER A 156 -18.95 26.32 -8.75
N LEU A 157 -20.01 25.50 -8.90
CA LEU A 157 -21.27 25.88 -9.56
C LEU A 157 -22.25 26.64 -8.64
N GLY A 158 -22.05 26.66 -7.34
CA GLY A 158 -23.08 27.10 -6.40
C GLY A 158 -22.74 28.17 -5.37
N SER A 159 -21.52 28.56 -5.10
CA SER A 159 -21.21 29.65 -4.16
C SER A 159 -19.74 29.79 -3.76
N ARG A 160 -19.43 30.90 -3.09
CA ARG A 160 -18.15 31.39 -2.59
C ARG A 160 -17.28 30.46 -1.70
N ILE A 161 -17.54 29.14 -1.68
CA ILE A 161 -16.71 28.16 -0.96
C ILE A 161 -15.63 27.65 -1.91
N HIS A 162 -14.77 28.56 -2.36
CA HIS A 162 -13.72 28.23 -3.32
C HIS A 162 -12.54 27.43 -2.77
N GLN A 163 -12.52 27.13 -1.47
CA GLN A 163 -11.40 26.40 -0.88
C GLN A 163 -11.91 25.48 0.23
N LEU A 164 -12.15 24.21 -0.09
CA LEU A 164 -11.95 23.20 0.95
C LEU A 164 -10.52 23.40 1.46
N PRO A 165 -10.33 23.62 2.75
CA PRO A 165 -8.99 23.72 3.28
C PRO A 165 -8.17 22.53 2.78
N THR A 166 -6.97 22.76 2.28
CA THR A 166 -6.06 21.72 1.77
C THR A 166 -5.96 20.53 2.73
N VAL A 167 -6.06 20.80 4.04
CA VAL A 167 -6.07 19.79 5.09
C VAL A 167 -7.28 18.86 5.02
N VAL A 168 -8.48 19.37 4.74
CA VAL A 168 -9.69 18.54 4.62
C VAL A 168 -9.63 17.66 3.39
N GLN A 169 -9.13 18.21 2.27
CA GLN A 169 -8.89 17.43 1.06
C GLN A 169 -7.88 16.31 1.31
N LEU A 170 -6.73 16.66 1.92
CA LEU A 170 -5.68 15.71 2.26
C LEU A 170 -6.22 14.59 3.15
N ALA A 171 -6.91 14.94 4.23
CA ALA A 171 -7.50 13.99 5.16
C ALA A 171 -8.51 13.07 4.45
N GLY A 172 -9.39 13.61 3.60
CA GLY A 172 -10.35 12.83 2.83
C GLY A 172 -9.69 11.82 1.89
N GLU A 173 -8.68 12.24 1.13
CA GLU A 173 -7.94 11.35 0.23
C GLU A 173 -7.16 10.26 0.99
N VAL A 174 -6.50 10.61 2.09
CA VAL A 174 -5.75 9.65 2.92
C VAL A 174 -6.69 8.63 3.54
N LEU A 175 -7.77 9.07 4.16
CA LEU A 175 -8.74 8.18 4.79
C LEU A 175 -9.43 7.28 3.77
N ALA A 176 -9.96 7.84 2.68
CA ALA A 176 -10.63 7.06 1.64
C ALA A 176 -9.69 6.02 1.01
N SER A 177 -8.45 6.41 0.70
CA SER A 177 -7.45 5.51 0.13
C SER A 177 -7.04 4.40 1.10
N SER A 178 -6.81 4.73 2.37
CA SER A 178 -6.36 3.76 3.37
C SER A 178 -7.46 2.78 3.75
N LEU A 179 -8.67 3.28 4.03
CA LEU A 179 -9.80 2.45 4.41
C LEU A 179 -10.25 1.54 3.26
N SER A 180 -10.37 2.06 2.05
CA SER A 180 -10.76 1.24 0.90
C SER A 180 -9.72 0.17 0.58
N THR A 181 -8.43 0.47 0.70
CA THR A 181 -7.37 -0.55 0.55
C THR A 181 -7.46 -1.61 1.65
N ALA A 182 -7.64 -1.20 2.90
CA ALA A 182 -7.75 -2.10 4.04
C ALA A 182 -8.98 -3.03 3.95
N VAL A 183 -10.08 -2.55 3.38
CA VAL A 183 -11.32 -3.33 3.20
C VAL A 183 -11.23 -4.21 1.94
N LEU A 184 -10.77 -3.67 0.83
CA LEU A 184 -10.74 -4.40 -0.45
C LEU A 184 -9.74 -5.55 -0.45
N THR A 185 -8.58 -5.39 0.19
CA THR A 185 -7.54 -6.43 0.17
C THR A 185 -8.01 -7.74 0.78
N PRO A 186 -8.58 -7.80 2.00
CA PRO A 186 -9.08 -9.05 2.57
C PRO A 186 -10.29 -9.61 1.78
N ILE A 187 -11.19 -8.77 1.25
CA ILE A 187 -12.32 -9.22 0.44
C ILE A 187 -11.83 -9.95 -0.81
N VAL A 188 -10.89 -9.34 -1.54
CA VAL A 188 -10.33 -9.96 -2.74
C VAL A 188 -9.52 -11.21 -2.41
N ALA A 189 -8.75 -11.20 -1.31
CA ALA A 189 -8.04 -12.37 -0.84
C ALA A 189 -9.01 -13.53 -0.51
N LEU A 190 -10.13 -13.26 0.16
CA LEU A 190 -11.17 -14.27 0.45
C LEU A 190 -11.80 -14.83 -0.82
N LEU A 191 -12.10 -13.98 -1.81
CA LEU A 191 -12.69 -14.41 -3.10
C LEU A 191 -11.73 -15.31 -3.91
N CYS A 192 -10.44 -15.22 -3.69
CA CYS A 192 -9.44 -16.06 -4.36
C CYS A 192 -9.10 -17.34 -3.60
N LEU A 193 -9.61 -17.50 -2.36
CA LEU A 193 -9.41 -18.70 -1.54
C LEU A 193 -10.57 -19.70 -1.65
N VAL A 194 -11.68 -19.33 -2.31
CA VAL A 194 -12.82 -20.16 -2.63
C VAL A 194 -12.72 -20.69 -4.06
#